data_f0883061371f6860d8c40523e850e521
#
_entry.id   f0883061371f6860d8c40523e850e521
#
_cell.length_a   1.000
_cell.length_b   1.000
_cell.length_c   1.000
_cell.angle_alpha   90.00
_cell.angle_beta   90.00
_cell.angle_gamma   90.00
#
_symmetry.space_group_name_H-M   'P 1'
#
loop_
_entity.id
_entity.type
_entity.pdbx_description
1 polymer ?
#
loop_
_entity_poly.entity_id
_entity_poly.type
_entity_poly.pdbx_seq_one_letter_code
_entity_poly.pdbx_strand_id
1 'polypeptide(L)'
;PDGKVLALLGPSGSGKSTALRLIAGLEPLDAGEIRLGEETVSSPATMIAPERRRIGMVFQDYALFPHLNAAANVAFGLTSLSRAAARSEALAWLDRVGLGHRGNAYPHELSGGEQQRVALARALAAKPRAVLLDEPFSGLDPALRAELRTTTLAALAETAMTAVFVTHDAEEALMVADRIEV
;
A
#
# COMPACT_ATOMS: atom_id res chain seq x y z
N PRO A 1 12.82 1.25 -11.15
CA PRO A 1 12.27 1.56 -12.48
C PRO A 1 10.76 1.78 -12.36
N ASP A 2 10.24 2.78 -13.08
CA ASP A 2 8.84 3.17 -13.01
C ASP A 2 7.92 2.04 -13.50
N GLY A 3 6.79 1.84 -12.84
CA GLY A 3 5.79 0.84 -13.20
C GLY A 3 6.22 -0.61 -12.92
N LYS A 4 7.22 -0.82 -12.07
CA LYS A 4 7.75 -2.14 -11.73
C LYS A 4 7.50 -2.49 -10.27
N VAL A 5 7.39 -3.78 -9.98
CA VAL A 5 7.28 -4.33 -8.63
C VAL A 5 8.65 -4.85 -8.18
N LEU A 6 9.18 -4.27 -7.09
CA LEU A 6 10.36 -4.76 -6.39
C LEU A 6 9.93 -5.55 -5.16
N ALA A 7 10.34 -6.80 -5.03
CA ALA A 7 10.18 -7.54 -3.78
C ALA A 7 11.45 -7.48 -2.92
N LEU A 8 11.26 -7.21 -1.63
CA LEU A 8 12.27 -7.40 -0.60
C LEU A 8 11.95 -8.71 0.14
N LEU A 9 12.78 -9.72 -0.08
CA LEU A 9 12.62 -11.05 0.51
C LEU A 9 13.59 -11.24 1.67
N GLY A 10 13.15 -11.86 2.75
CA GLY A 10 14.05 -12.18 3.86
C GLY A 10 13.31 -12.63 5.12
N PRO A 11 14.01 -13.17 6.12
CA PRO A 11 13.40 -13.64 7.35
C PRO A 11 12.79 -12.48 8.17
N SER A 12 11.89 -12.81 9.08
CA SER A 12 11.35 -11.84 10.04
C SER A 12 12.50 -11.22 10.86
N GLY A 13 12.42 -9.90 11.08
CA GLY A 13 13.45 -9.16 11.81
C GLY A 13 14.66 -8.72 10.95
N SER A 14 14.72 -8.99 9.65
CA SER A 14 15.83 -8.54 8.78
C SER A 14 15.79 -7.04 8.41
N GLY A 15 14.83 -6.27 8.93
CA GLY A 15 14.76 -4.82 8.72
C GLY A 15 13.90 -4.37 7.53
N LYS A 16 13.19 -5.29 6.85
CA LYS A 16 12.36 -4.95 5.67
C LYS A 16 11.28 -3.92 5.96
N SER A 17 10.50 -4.13 7.01
CA SER A 17 9.45 -3.16 7.42
C SER A 17 10.06 -1.82 7.85
N THR A 18 11.24 -1.84 8.48
CA THR A 18 11.99 -0.62 8.80
C THR A 18 12.40 0.11 7.52
N ALA A 19 12.88 -0.61 6.50
CA ALA A 19 13.20 -0.01 5.20
C ALA A 19 11.96 0.66 4.57
N LEU A 20 10.78 0.01 4.61
CA LEU A 20 9.54 0.63 4.14
C LEU A 20 9.19 1.90 4.92
N ARG A 21 9.33 1.89 6.26
CA ARG A 21 9.04 3.06 7.11
C ARG A 21 9.99 4.22 6.82
N LEU A 22 11.28 3.95 6.60
CA LEU A 22 12.26 4.94 6.19
C LEU A 22 11.91 5.56 4.83
N ILE A 23 11.51 4.72 3.84
CA ILE A 23 11.07 5.18 2.51
C ILE A 23 9.79 6.03 2.65
N ALA A 24 8.85 5.61 3.48
CA ALA A 24 7.60 6.34 3.74
C ALA A 24 7.83 7.66 4.51
N GLY A 25 9.00 7.83 5.18
CA GLY A 25 9.29 8.98 6.02
C GLY A 25 8.66 8.90 7.41
N LEU A 26 8.36 7.71 7.87
CA LEU A 26 7.82 7.45 9.21
C LEU A 26 8.93 7.33 10.27
N GLU A 27 10.17 7.13 9.81
CA GLU A 27 11.36 7.03 10.67
C GLU A 27 12.49 7.88 10.08
N PRO A 28 13.35 8.50 10.92
CA PRO A 28 14.52 9.25 10.44
C PRO A 28 15.60 8.29 9.91
N LEU A 29 16.41 8.78 8.97
CA LEU A 29 17.53 8.05 8.42
C LEU A 29 18.83 8.45 9.14
N ASP A 30 19.54 7.48 9.74
CA ASP A 30 20.78 7.73 10.49
C ASP A 30 21.97 8.03 9.56
N ALA A 31 22.03 7.38 8.40
CA ALA A 31 23.09 7.55 7.42
C ALA A 31 22.61 7.22 6.00
N GLY A 32 23.32 7.75 4.99
CA GLY A 32 22.96 7.54 3.58
C GLY A 32 21.89 8.51 3.08
N GLU A 33 21.22 8.15 1.99
CA GLU A 33 20.12 8.93 1.43
C GLU A 33 19.04 8.04 0.81
N ILE A 34 17.80 8.54 0.80
CA ILE A 34 16.69 7.95 0.07
C ILE A 34 16.22 8.95 -0.98
N ARG A 35 16.09 8.48 -2.22
CA ARG A 35 15.63 9.29 -3.34
C ARG A 35 14.37 8.71 -3.97
N LEU A 36 13.47 9.59 -4.38
CA LEU A 36 12.31 9.27 -5.19
C LEU A 36 12.46 9.99 -6.54
N GLY A 37 12.85 9.24 -7.57
CA GLY A 37 13.34 9.83 -8.82
C GLY A 37 14.58 10.68 -8.56
N GLU A 38 14.55 11.96 -8.95
CA GLU A 38 15.66 12.91 -8.76
C GLU A 38 15.65 13.60 -7.39
N GLU A 39 14.59 13.45 -6.61
CA GLU A 39 14.38 14.16 -5.34
C GLU A 39 14.92 13.35 -4.16
N THR A 40 15.85 13.91 -3.37
CA THR A 40 16.28 13.34 -2.08
C THR A 40 15.21 13.62 -1.03
N VAL A 41 14.55 12.55 -0.54
CA VAL A 41 13.43 12.63 0.43
C VAL A 41 13.86 12.36 1.86
N SER A 42 15.00 11.71 2.06
CA SER A 42 15.61 11.51 3.39
C SER A 42 17.13 11.51 3.28
N SER A 43 17.77 12.15 4.26
CA SER A 43 19.20 12.08 4.58
C SER A 43 19.35 12.46 6.06
N PRO A 44 20.54 12.32 6.68
CA PRO A 44 20.76 12.80 8.05
C PRO A 44 20.44 14.29 8.28
N ALA A 45 20.50 15.11 7.21
CA ALA A 45 20.23 16.55 7.26
C ALA A 45 18.82 16.93 6.78
N THR A 46 18.11 16.03 6.11
CA THR A 46 16.83 16.35 5.44
C THR A 46 15.85 15.20 5.61
N MET A 47 14.62 15.53 6.00
CA MET A 47 13.52 14.58 6.03
C MET A 47 12.25 15.25 5.51
N ILE A 48 11.81 14.85 4.32
CA ILE A 48 10.52 15.27 3.78
C ILE A 48 9.42 14.50 4.54
N ALA A 49 8.43 15.22 5.06
CA ALA A 49 7.33 14.64 5.80
C ALA A 49 6.52 13.63 4.94
N PRO A 50 5.98 12.54 5.54
CA PRO A 50 5.31 11.45 4.82
C PRO A 50 4.24 11.92 3.84
N GLU A 51 3.38 12.85 4.24
CA GLU A 51 2.29 13.39 3.42
C GLU A 51 2.76 14.14 2.16
N ARG A 52 4.01 14.60 2.14
CA ARG A 52 4.62 15.29 1.00
C ARG A 52 5.33 14.34 0.05
N ARG A 53 5.62 13.10 0.46
CA ARG A 53 6.30 12.10 -0.38
C ARG A 53 5.40 11.51 -1.46
N ARG A 54 4.09 11.62 -1.29
CA ARG A 54 3.09 11.02 -2.19
C ARG A 54 3.31 9.52 -2.35
N ILE A 55 3.52 8.82 -1.24
CA ILE A 55 3.67 7.37 -1.16
C ILE A 55 2.41 6.79 -0.53
N GLY A 56 1.84 5.75 -1.16
CA GLY A 56 0.82 4.91 -0.55
C GLY A 56 1.48 3.81 0.29
N MET A 57 0.88 3.46 1.43
CA MET A 57 1.38 2.36 2.25
C MET A 57 0.23 1.47 2.71
N VAL A 58 0.43 0.17 2.58
CA VAL A 58 -0.40 -0.88 3.18
C VAL A 58 0.42 -1.52 4.28
N PHE A 59 -0.03 -1.37 5.52
CA PHE A 59 0.58 -1.94 6.71
C PHE A 59 0.11 -3.38 6.92
N GLN A 60 0.89 -4.16 7.64
CA GLN A 60 0.57 -5.55 7.98
C GLN A 60 -0.74 -5.68 8.77
N ASP A 61 -1.06 -4.71 9.62
CA ASP A 61 -2.29 -4.61 10.41
C ASP A 61 -3.40 -3.80 9.73
N TYR A 62 -3.24 -3.53 8.41
CA TYR A 62 -4.12 -2.74 7.55
C TYR A 62 -4.25 -1.27 7.95
N ALA A 63 -4.06 -0.92 9.20
CA ALA A 63 -4.12 0.43 9.77
C ALA A 63 -5.34 1.26 9.28
N LEU A 64 -6.51 0.65 9.23
CA LEU A 64 -7.76 1.36 8.88
C LEU A 64 -8.19 2.27 10.04
N PHE A 65 -8.75 3.41 9.69
CA PHE A 65 -9.35 4.32 10.67
C PHE A 65 -10.65 3.71 11.21
N PRO A 66 -10.71 3.30 12.49
CA PRO A 66 -11.85 2.53 13.02
C PRO A 66 -13.15 3.33 13.10
N HIS A 67 -13.06 4.66 13.14
CA HIS A 67 -14.20 5.58 13.18
C HIS A 67 -14.73 5.99 11.79
N LEU A 68 -14.09 5.51 10.71
CA LEU A 68 -14.48 5.76 9.33
C LEU A 68 -14.98 4.46 8.68
N ASN A 69 -16.03 4.53 7.88
CA ASN A 69 -16.45 3.41 7.04
C ASN A 69 -15.48 3.17 5.87
N ALA A 70 -15.65 2.09 5.11
CA ALA A 70 -14.77 1.72 4.02
C ALA A 70 -14.61 2.84 2.98
N ALA A 71 -15.70 3.45 2.52
CA ALA A 71 -15.65 4.55 1.56
C ALA A 71 -14.93 5.79 2.11
N ALA A 72 -15.13 6.12 3.39
CA ALA A 72 -14.45 7.23 4.04
C ALA A 72 -12.96 6.95 4.29
N ASN A 73 -12.59 5.70 4.59
CA ASN A 73 -11.20 5.27 4.67
C ASN A 73 -10.49 5.47 3.32
N VAL A 74 -11.08 5.02 2.21
CA VAL A 74 -10.51 5.20 0.87
C VAL A 74 -10.47 6.67 0.46
N ALA A 75 -11.51 7.44 0.77
CA ALA A 75 -11.58 8.86 0.46
C ALA A 75 -10.60 9.73 1.25
N PHE A 76 -10.01 9.22 2.34
CA PHE A 76 -9.20 9.99 3.28
C PHE A 76 -8.03 10.73 2.61
N GLY A 77 -7.36 10.08 1.64
CA GLY A 77 -6.24 10.65 0.89
C GLY A 77 -6.65 11.57 -0.28
N LEU A 78 -7.95 11.68 -0.61
CA LEU A 78 -8.45 12.41 -1.78
C LEU A 78 -8.73 13.89 -1.46
N THR A 79 -7.81 14.54 -0.77
CA THR A 79 -8.00 15.91 -0.23
C THR A 79 -8.14 17.01 -1.28
N SER A 80 -7.73 16.76 -2.53
CA SER A 80 -7.87 17.70 -3.65
C SER A 80 -9.28 17.69 -4.28
N LEU A 81 -10.12 16.72 -3.93
CA LEU A 81 -11.47 16.57 -4.48
C LEU A 81 -12.51 17.15 -3.53
N SER A 82 -13.65 17.56 -4.10
CA SER A 82 -14.84 17.85 -3.27
C SER A 82 -15.30 16.57 -2.55
N ARG A 83 -16.00 16.73 -1.42
CA ARG A 83 -16.49 15.58 -0.63
C ARG A 83 -17.33 14.59 -1.46
N ALA A 84 -18.15 15.08 -2.37
CA ALA A 84 -18.97 14.23 -3.25
C ALA A 84 -18.12 13.49 -4.26
N ALA A 85 -17.15 14.16 -4.90
CA ALA A 85 -16.22 13.55 -5.85
C ALA A 85 -15.30 12.53 -5.18
N ALA A 86 -14.75 12.85 -4.00
CA ALA A 86 -13.93 11.92 -3.22
C ALA A 86 -14.70 10.65 -2.84
N ARG A 87 -15.98 10.77 -2.44
CA ARG A 87 -16.83 9.62 -2.15
C ARG A 87 -17.09 8.77 -3.40
N SER A 88 -17.36 9.41 -4.55
CA SER A 88 -17.59 8.70 -5.82
C SER A 88 -16.33 7.93 -6.25
N GLU A 89 -15.17 8.56 -6.20
CA GLU A 89 -13.89 7.93 -6.52
C GLU A 89 -13.56 6.77 -5.56
N ALA A 90 -13.83 6.96 -4.27
CA ALA A 90 -13.64 5.91 -3.27
C ALA A 90 -14.52 4.68 -3.52
N LEU A 91 -15.78 4.87 -3.91
CA LEU A 91 -16.67 3.77 -4.26
C LEU A 91 -16.21 3.06 -5.53
N ALA A 92 -15.73 3.78 -6.54
CA ALA A 92 -15.15 3.18 -7.74
C ALA A 92 -13.91 2.32 -7.42
N TRP A 93 -13.06 2.77 -6.48
CA TRP A 93 -11.93 1.96 -6.01
C TRP A 93 -12.37 0.73 -5.22
N LEU A 94 -13.41 0.86 -4.39
CA LEU A 94 -13.98 -0.30 -3.69
C LEU A 94 -14.57 -1.32 -4.66
N ASP A 95 -15.22 -0.88 -5.75
CA ASP A 95 -15.70 -1.78 -6.80
C ASP A 95 -14.56 -2.56 -7.46
N ARG A 96 -13.43 -1.90 -7.78
CA ARG A 96 -12.24 -2.55 -8.37
C ARG A 96 -11.67 -3.66 -7.47
N VAL A 97 -11.77 -3.52 -6.16
CA VAL A 97 -11.33 -4.54 -5.19
C VAL A 97 -12.48 -5.45 -4.73
N GLY A 98 -13.62 -5.46 -5.43
CA GLY A 98 -14.77 -6.32 -5.17
C GLY A 98 -15.60 -5.96 -3.92
N LEU A 99 -15.49 -4.73 -3.42
CA LEU A 99 -16.12 -4.26 -2.19
C LEU A 99 -17.10 -3.10 -2.36
N GLY A 100 -17.59 -2.83 -3.57
CA GLY A 100 -18.52 -1.72 -3.82
C GLY A 100 -19.76 -1.76 -2.93
N HIS A 101 -20.30 -2.96 -2.67
CA HIS A 101 -21.45 -3.20 -1.79
C HIS A 101 -21.14 -2.97 -0.30
N ARG A 102 -19.86 -2.88 0.10
CA ARG A 102 -19.41 -2.72 1.49
C ARG A 102 -18.99 -1.29 1.84
N GLY A 103 -19.21 -0.31 0.95
CA GLY A 103 -18.76 1.07 1.13
C GLY A 103 -19.18 1.75 2.44
N ASN A 104 -20.30 1.34 3.06
CA ASN A 104 -20.76 1.86 4.33
C ASN A 104 -20.32 1.04 5.55
N ALA A 105 -19.69 -0.14 5.38
CA ALA A 105 -19.26 -0.98 6.47
C ALA A 105 -18.05 -0.35 7.20
N TYR A 106 -18.02 -0.48 8.52
CA TYR A 106 -16.91 -0.07 9.37
C TYR A 106 -15.86 -1.20 9.46
N PRO A 107 -14.61 -0.90 9.81
CA PRO A 107 -13.56 -1.92 9.90
C PRO A 107 -13.93 -3.14 10.73
N HIS A 108 -14.59 -2.97 11.86
CA HIS A 108 -15.03 -4.07 12.74
C HIS A 108 -16.13 -4.98 12.14
N GLU A 109 -16.78 -4.54 11.07
CA GLU A 109 -17.78 -5.30 10.33
C GLU A 109 -17.22 -6.03 9.11
N LEU A 110 -15.89 -5.85 8.84
CA LEU A 110 -15.18 -6.41 7.71
C LEU A 110 -14.30 -7.58 8.14
N SER A 111 -14.23 -8.63 7.34
CA SER A 111 -13.23 -9.70 7.50
C SER A 111 -11.82 -9.15 7.27
N GLY A 112 -10.78 -9.85 7.72
CA GLY A 112 -9.39 -9.45 7.52
C GLY A 112 -9.06 -9.20 6.04
N GLY A 113 -9.50 -10.09 5.14
CA GLY A 113 -9.30 -9.90 3.71
C GLY A 113 -10.07 -8.72 3.12
N GLU A 114 -11.29 -8.41 3.62
CA GLU A 114 -12.00 -7.20 3.21
C GLU A 114 -11.32 -5.93 3.73
N GLN A 115 -10.81 -5.93 4.98
CA GLN A 115 -10.04 -4.81 5.53
C GLN A 115 -8.79 -4.55 4.70
N GLN A 116 -8.10 -5.59 4.29
CA GLN A 116 -6.91 -5.50 3.45
C GLN A 116 -7.23 -4.91 2.08
N ARG A 117 -8.32 -5.32 1.42
CA ARG A 117 -8.78 -4.74 0.16
C ARG A 117 -9.14 -3.25 0.31
N VAL A 118 -9.75 -2.86 1.42
CA VAL A 118 -9.99 -1.43 1.73
C VAL A 118 -8.67 -0.68 1.89
N ALA A 119 -7.68 -1.24 2.61
CA ALA A 119 -6.37 -0.62 2.78
C ALA A 119 -5.63 -0.46 1.45
N LEU A 120 -5.70 -1.47 0.57
CA LEU A 120 -5.16 -1.40 -0.79
C LEU A 120 -5.84 -0.30 -1.60
N ALA A 121 -7.18 -0.28 -1.65
CA ALA A 121 -7.94 0.76 -2.33
C ALA A 121 -7.59 2.17 -1.82
N ARG A 122 -7.45 2.35 -0.50
CA ARG A 122 -7.02 3.61 0.12
C ARG A 122 -5.63 4.04 -0.35
N ALA A 123 -4.67 3.10 -0.39
CA ALA A 123 -3.31 3.39 -0.81
C ALA A 123 -3.21 3.80 -2.29
N LEU A 124 -4.01 3.16 -3.17
CA LEU A 124 -3.98 3.39 -4.61
C LEU A 124 -4.83 4.59 -5.06
N ALA A 125 -5.94 4.86 -4.40
CA ALA A 125 -6.90 5.91 -4.80
C ALA A 125 -6.26 7.31 -4.88
N ALA A 126 -5.32 7.60 -3.99
CA ALA A 126 -4.59 8.88 -3.96
C ALA A 126 -3.62 9.06 -5.14
N LYS A 127 -3.46 8.08 -6.02
CA LYS A 127 -2.53 8.08 -7.16
C LYS A 127 -1.11 8.46 -6.72
N PRO A 128 -0.51 7.70 -5.79
CA PRO A 128 0.82 7.99 -5.27
C PRO A 128 1.90 7.75 -6.34
N ARG A 129 3.13 8.23 -6.08
CA ARG A 129 4.32 7.97 -6.92
C ARG A 129 4.79 6.52 -6.81
N ALA A 130 4.60 5.92 -5.63
CA ALA A 130 4.91 4.53 -5.35
C ALA A 130 4.00 3.99 -4.24
N VAL A 131 3.85 2.67 -4.19
CA VAL A 131 3.12 1.96 -3.13
C VAL A 131 4.07 1.03 -2.40
N LEU A 132 4.01 1.05 -1.07
CA LEU A 132 4.74 0.17 -0.18
C LEU A 132 3.77 -0.83 0.43
N LEU A 133 4.07 -2.12 0.31
CA LEU A 133 3.21 -3.22 0.74
C LEU A 133 3.98 -4.07 1.75
N ASP A 134 3.61 -3.97 3.04
CA ASP A 134 4.28 -4.69 4.13
C ASP A 134 3.53 -5.98 4.45
N GLU A 135 4.06 -7.11 3.98
CA GLU A 135 3.46 -8.45 4.12
C GLU A 135 1.95 -8.50 3.81
N PRO A 136 1.51 -7.96 2.65
CA PRO A 136 0.09 -7.69 2.41
C PRO A 136 -0.78 -8.95 2.30
N PHE A 137 -0.21 -10.14 2.22
CA PHE A 137 -0.96 -11.41 2.11
C PHE A 137 -0.72 -12.34 3.28
N SER A 138 0.00 -11.88 4.32
CA SER A 138 0.26 -12.68 5.52
C SER A 138 -1.03 -12.97 6.30
N GLY A 139 -1.09 -14.15 6.93
CA GLY A 139 -2.23 -14.52 7.78
C GLY A 139 -3.54 -14.87 7.05
N LEU A 140 -3.54 -14.93 5.72
CA LEU A 140 -4.69 -15.29 4.91
C LEU A 140 -4.68 -16.78 4.54
N ASP A 141 -5.87 -17.37 4.39
CA ASP A 141 -5.97 -18.69 3.79
C ASP A 141 -5.53 -18.70 2.31
N PRO A 142 -5.13 -19.87 1.75
CA PRO A 142 -4.56 -19.93 0.41
C PRO A 142 -5.46 -19.39 -0.70
N ALA A 143 -6.78 -19.61 -0.62
CA ALA A 143 -7.71 -19.17 -1.66
C ALA A 143 -7.86 -17.65 -1.67
N LEU A 144 -8.07 -17.06 -0.49
CA LEU A 144 -8.17 -15.60 -0.32
C LEU A 144 -6.85 -14.90 -0.68
N ARG A 145 -5.71 -15.51 -0.32
CA ARG A 145 -4.37 -15.00 -0.68
C ARG A 145 -4.20 -14.92 -2.21
N ALA A 146 -4.58 -15.98 -2.94
CA ALA A 146 -4.51 -15.99 -4.40
C ALA A 146 -5.41 -14.93 -5.05
N GLU A 147 -6.64 -14.77 -4.55
CA GLU A 147 -7.59 -13.75 -5.01
C GLU A 147 -7.03 -12.34 -4.80
N LEU A 148 -6.55 -12.05 -3.59
CA LEU A 148 -6.02 -10.72 -3.23
C LEU A 148 -4.74 -10.39 -4.00
N ARG A 149 -3.86 -11.37 -4.21
CA ARG A 149 -2.67 -11.20 -5.04
C ARG A 149 -3.08 -10.79 -6.46
N THR A 150 -4.02 -11.53 -7.08
CA THR A 150 -4.51 -11.22 -8.42
C THR A 150 -5.10 -9.81 -8.50
N THR A 151 -5.95 -9.45 -7.54
CA THR A 151 -6.56 -8.12 -7.46
C THR A 151 -5.50 -7.01 -7.28
N THR A 152 -4.50 -7.24 -6.42
CA THR A 152 -3.41 -6.30 -6.19
C THR A 152 -2.59 -6.07 -7.45
N LEU A 153 -2.16 -7.14 -8.11
CA LEU A 153 -1.37 -7.06 -9.34
C LEU A 153 -2.16 -6.38 -10.47
N ALA A 154 -3.45 -6.70 -10.62
CA ALA A 154 -4.30 -6.05 -11.61
C ALA A 154 -4.40 -4.54 -11.35
N ALA A 155 -4.62 -4.12 -10.11
CA ALA A 155 -4.70 -2.71 -9.73
C ALA A 155 -3.37 -1.96 -9.94
N LEU A 156 -2.23 -2.58 -9.64
CA LEU A 156 -0.90 -2.02 -9.89
C LEU A 156 -0.63 -1.88 -11.41
N ALA A 157 -0.96 -2.90 -12.19
CA ALA A 157 -0.77 -2.89 -13.64
C ALA A 157 -1.66 -1.83 -14.33
N GLU A 158 -2.94 -1.73 -13.95
CA GLU A 158 -3.88 -0.72 -14.48
C GLU A 158 -3.37 0.70 -14.27
N THR A 159 -2.71 0.95 -13.14
CA THR A 159 -2.21 2.28 -12.77
C THR A 159 -0.76 2.52 -13.20
N ALA A 160 -0.07 1.52 -13.77
CA ALA A 160 1.37 1.53 -14.07
C ALA A 160 2.22 2.01 -12.88
N MET A 161 1.85 1.61 -11.67
CA MET A 161 2.40 2.13 -10.43
C MET A 161 3.63 1.33 -10.00
N THR A 162 4.66 2.04 -9.55
CA THR A 162 5.82 1.41 -8.92
C THR A 162 5.44 0.89 -7.53
N ALA A 163 5.80 -0.35 -7.22
CA ALA A 163 5.55 -0.95 -5.90
C ALA A 163 6.81 -1.54 -5.28
N VAL A 164 6.92 -1.41 -3.95
CA VAL A 164 7.87 -2.17 -3.14
C VAL A 164 7.05 -3.12 -2.27
N PHE A 165 7.30 -4.39 -2.44
CA PHE A 165 6.59 -5.49 -1.78
C PHE A 165 7.51 -6.18 -0.79
N VAL A 166 7.13 -6.28 0.45
CA VAL A 166 7.87 -7.00 1.49
C VAL A 166 7.19 -8.31 1.79
N THR A 167 7.95 -9.40 1.75
CA THR A 167 7.48 -10.73 2.14
C THR A 167 8.62 -11.58 2.69
N HIS A 168 8.28 -12.62 3.45
CA HIS A 168 9.17 -13.71 3.82
C HIS A 168 8.92 -14.98 2.98
N ASP A 169 7.94 -14.95 2.08
CA ASP A 169 7.56 -16.06 1.21
C ASP A 169 8.18 -15.91 -0.18
N ALA A 170 9.08 -16.82 -0.53
CA ALA A 170 9.79 -16.81 -1.81
C ALA A 170 8.85 -17.06 -3.01
N GLU A 171 7.80 -17.88 -2.83
CA GLU A 171 6.82 -18.12 -3.90
C GLU A 171 6.01 -16.85 -4.19
N GLU A 172 5.61 -16.14 -3.14
CA GLU A 172 4.96 -14.83 -3.33
C GLU A 172 5.85 -13.85 -4.09
N ALA A 173 7.13 -13.72 -3.68
CA ALA A 173 8.06 -12.81 -4.34
C ALA A 173 8.21 -13.14 -5.83
N LEU A 174 8.37 -14.41 -6.18
CA LEU A 174 8.48 -14.87 -7.56
C LEU A 174 7.22 -14.62 -8.40
N MET A 175 6.04 -14.65 -7.78
CA MET A 175 4.77 -14.46 -8.47
C MET A 175 4.40 -12.99 -8.69
N VAL A 176 4.91 -12.07 -7.86
CA VAL A 176 4.49 -10.66 -7.89
C VAL A 176 5.57 -9.71 -8.43
N ALA A 177 6.84 -10.06 -8.35
CA ALA A 177 7.91 -9.10 -8.56
C ALA A 177 8.57 -9.20 -9.94
N ASP A 178 8.87 -8.05 -10.51
CA ASP A 178 9.78 -7.93 -11.66
C ASP A 178 11.25 -8.09 -11.23
N ARG A 179 11.56 -7.76 -9.95
CA ARG A 179 12.88 -7.85 -9.35
C ARG A 179 12.77 -8.24 -7.88
N ILE A 180 13.68 -9.11 -7.43
CA ILE A 180 13.76 -9.57 -6.04
C ILE A 180 15.13 -9.20 -5.49
N GLU A 181 15.13 -8.61 -4.29
CA GLU A 181 16.31 -8.35 -3.45
C GLU A 181 16.18 -9.16 -2.16
N VAL A 182 17.31 -9.70 -1.66
CA VAL A 182 17.37 -10.58 -0.49
C VAL A 182 18.26 -9.98 0.57
#